data_0cdf0323ca5fa32043e7a420bbaf88f0
#
_entry.id   0cdf0323ca5fa32043e7a420bbaf88f0
#
_cell.length_a   1.000
_cell.length_b   1.000
_cell.length_c   1.000
_cell.angle_alpha   90.00
_cell.angle_beta   90.00
_cell.angle_gamma   90.00
#
_symmetry.space_group_name_H-M   'P 1'
#
loop_
_entity.id
_entity.type
_entity.pdbx_description
1 polymer ?
#
loop_
_entity_poly.entity_id
_entity_poly.type
_entity_poly.pdbx_seq_one_letter_code
_entity_poly.pdbx_strand_id
1 'polypeptide(L)'
;MSRGEAPRRSVYDPIQSWDATRTYRQLVVLVEFTDASFSCENPRERYDRLFNETGYGERHSPGCVADYFRDQSGGLCNLQFDVVGPYRVDEQACPDKTQSNHGSKAASKALQLLLADQPDRDYSVYDWNGDKDVEQVVFVFASYSGVHISRDTKGYLWPNTGYLVPVVQTADGLWMNFYSASAELWGNNVSCGIGTIIHEFCHCLGLPDIYPTSNYADTFSVCDEWDLMDGGNYTNWGWCPPNLTAQEKMYLGWLTPTELNEPTTVSGLKPVADGGEAYIVRHTDNEYLLLENRQRTRWDKGIPGQGLVITHVDFNEKSWCYNEVNIIGNHFRYDIVHADNLTYNDWKKIIKDHNYMDWRVNEERMYSRILSSSPYPWSTDSTTQVNDALTDTSEPAAQMFNKNAEGSTLLGKAITDIRIADDGTVSFNFMTDASAIGDAVRLSDKETMTDDHWYTLDGRRLSGRPTARGLYIHNGTACLNDN
;
A
#
# COMPACT_ATOMS: atom_id res chain seq x y z
N MET A 1 -22.12 38.08 18.30
CA MET A 1 -22.20 36.96 17.33
C MET A 1 -21.29 35.87 17.86
N SER A 2 -21.83 34.72 18.22
CA SER A 2 -21.02 33.54 18.58
C SER A 2 -20.20 33.14 17.36
N ARG A 3 -18.87 33.09 17.49
CA ARG A 3 -18.03 32.44 16.48
C ARG A 3 -18.56 31.02 16.37
N GLY A 4 -19.09 30.64 15.21
CA GLY A 4 -19.49 29.28 14.94
C GLY A 4 -18.29 28.36 15.20
N GLU A 5 -18.53 27.19 15.77
CA GLU A 5 -17.49 26.16 15.83
C GLU A 5 -17.14 25.77 14.39
N ALA A 6 -15.84 25.61 14.11
CA ALA A 6 -15.40 25.11 12.82
C ALA A 6 -16.03 23.72 12.59
N PRO A 7 -16.53 23.43 11.37
CA PRO A 7 -16.96 22.10 11.04
C PRO A 7 -15.78 21.15 11.24
N ARG A 8 -16.02 20.00 11.86
CA ARG A 8 -15.02 18.96 12.09
C ARG A 8 -15.40 17.76 11.27
N ARG A 9 -14.82 17.65 10.08
CA ARG A 9 -14.77 16.41 9.35
C ARG A 9 -13.89 15.42 10.14
N SER A 10 -14.26 14.13 10.18
CA SER A 10 -13.31 13.10 10.61
C SER A 10 -12.13 13.08 9.63
N VAL A 11 -10.91 12.93 10.14
CA VAL A 11 -9.68 12.91 9.32
C VAL A 11 -9.77 11.82 8.25
N TYR A 12 -10.33 10.68 8.60
CA TYR A 12 -10.35 9.48 7.75
C TYR A 12 -11.71 9.21 7.10
N ASP A 13 -12.58 10.23 6.99
CA ASP A 13 -13.76 10.13 6.14
C ASP A 13 -13.32 10.20 4.67
N PRO A 14 -13.56 9.16 3.85
CA PRO A 14 -13.04 9.14 2.50
C PRO A 14 -13.73 10.15 1.59
N ILE A 15 -12.93 10.80 0.75
CA ILE A 15 -13.45 11.56 -0.39
C ILE A 15 -13.72 10.56 -1.51
N GLN A 16 -14.97 10.41 -1.89
CA GLN A 16 -15.41 9.43 -2.89
C GLN A 16 -16.10 10.04 -4.13
N SER A 17 -16.34 11.35 -4.10
CA SER A 17 -16.99 12.05 -5.20
C SER A 17 -15.96 12.77 -6.07
N TRP A 18 -15.65 12.19 -7.22
CA TRP A 18 -14.65 12.69 -8.13
C TRP A 18 -15.23 13.03 -9.49
N ASP A 19 -14.79 14.14 -10.07
CA ASP A 19 -15.14 14.58 -11.42
C ASP A 19 -13.88 14.68 -12.27
N ALA A 20 -13.71 13.77 -13.21
CA ALA A 20 -12.55 13.70 -14.11
C ALA A 20 -12.37 14.95 -14.99
N THR A 21 -13.41 15.78 -15.13
CA THR A 21 -13.35 17.03 -15.91
C THR A 21 -12.88 18.22 -15.08
N ARG A 22 -12.85 18.06 -13.75
CA ARG A 22 -12.47 19.10 -12.82
C ARG A 22 -10.96 19.05 -12.53
N THR A 23 -10.35 20.22 -12.40
CA THR A 23 -9.04 20.38 -11.77
C THR A 23 -9.24 20.77 -10.31
N TYR A 24 -8.76 19.94 -9.39
CA TYR A 24 -8.81 20.18 -7.95
C TYR A 24 -7.60 21.01 -7.56
N ARG A 25 -7.84 22.27 -7.16
CA ARG A 25 -6.76 23.15 -6.72
C ARG A 25 -6.38 22.82 -5.29
N GLN A 26 -5.07 22.84 -4.99
CA GLN A 26 -4.54 22.53 -3.68
C GLN A 26 -3.48 23.54 -3.25
N LEU A 27 -3.64 24.10 -2.05
CA LEU A 27 -2.70 25.05 -1.49
C LEU A 27 -1.51 24.33 -0.85
N VAL A 28 -0.29 24.75 -1.20
CA VAL A 28 0.98 24.30 -0.61
C VAL A 28 1.71 25.50 -0.02
N VAL A 29 2.02 25.46 1.26
CA VAL A 29 2.70 26.55 1.98
C VAL A 29 4.10 26.07 2.41
N LEU A 30 5.12 26.75 1.91
CA LEU A 30 6.51 26.57 2.33
C LEU A 30 6.77 27.37 3.59
N VAL A 31 7.40 26.75 4.60
CA VAL A 31 7.62 27.35 5.92
C VAL A 31 9.09 27.30 6.29
N GLU A 32 9.61 28.44 6.68
CA GLU A 32 10.94 28.61 7.30
C GLU A 32 10.82 28.98 8.77
N PHE A 33 11.88 28.71 9.52
CA PHE A 33 11.98 28.95 10.96
C PHE A 33 13.01 30.05 11.27
N THR A 34 13.08 30.50 12.52
CA THR A 34 14.10 31.46 12.94
C THR A 34 15.53 30.97 12.77
N ASP A 35 15.72 29.66 12.88
CA ASP A 35 17.01 28.95 12.85
C ASP A 35 17.15 27.98 11.65
N ALA A 36 16.18 27.89 10.75
CA ALA A 36 16.26 27.04 9.58
C ALA A 36 15.59 27.67 8.35
N SER A 37 16.27 27.59 7.22
CA SER A 37 15.78 27.94 5.89
C SER A 37 15.91 26.72 4.97
N PHE A 38 15.19 26.74 3.84
CA PHE A 38 15.36 25.72 2.82
C PHE A 38 16.78 25.62 2.34
N SER A 39 17.24 24.41 2.06
CA SER A 39 18.61 24.14 1.63
C SER A 39 18.88 24.52 0.16
N CYS A 40 17.83 24.77 -0.62
CA CYS A 40 17.93 25.18 -2.03
C CYS A 40 17.73 26.68 -2.20
N GLU A 41 18.33 27.25 -3.27
CA GLU A 41 18.33 28.69 -3.53
C GLU A 41 16.93 29.24 -3.85
N ASN A 42 16.12 28.50 -4.62
CA ASN A 42 14.77 28.89 -5.05
C ASN A 42 13.74 27.85 -4.60
N PRO A 43 13.37 27.80 -3.33
CA PRO A 43 12.50 26.73 -2.80
C PRO A 43 11.12 26.73 -3.45
N ARG A 44 10.52 27.89 -3.73
CA ARG A 44 9.21 27.95 -4.37
C ARG A 44 9.23 27.32 -5.77
N GLU A 45 10.21 27.66 -6.60
CA GLU A 45 10.34 27.08 -7.96
C GLU A 45 10.61 25.57 -7.88
N ARG A 46 11.50 25.14 -6.98
CA ARG A 46 11.80 23.72 -6.79
C ARG A 46 10.53 22.92 -6.41
N TYR A 47 9.79 23.41 -5.40
CA TYR A 47 8.60 22.72 -4.95
C TYR A 47 7.45 22.82 -5.95
N ASP A 48 7.31 23.93 -6.68
CA ASP A 48 6.33 24.00 -7.77
C ASP A 48 6.58 22.91 -8.82
N ARG A 49 7.83 22.69 -9.21
CA ARG A 49 8.21 21.59 -10.12
C ARG A 49 7.95 20.21 -9.51
N LEU A 50 8.32 20.01 -8.24
CA LEU A 50 8.12 18.74 -7.52
C LEU A 50 6.65 18.37 -7.40
N PHE A 51 5.77 19.36 -7.24
CA PHE A 51 4.33 19.14 -7.13
C PHE A 51 3.62 19.04 -8.50
N ASN A 52 4.05 19.80 -9.53
CA ASN A 52 3.26 20.02 -10.76
C ASN A 52 3.96 19.61 -12.06
N GLU A 53 5.30 19.51 -12.12
CA GLU A 53 6.00 19.27 -13.38
C GLU A 53 5.83 17.82 -13.84
N THR A 54 5.03 17.62 -14.88
CA THR A 54 4.79 16.29 -15.45
C THR A 54 6.11 15.60 -15.83
N GLY A 55 6.29 14.37 -15.36
CA GLY A 55 7.50 13.59 -15.60
C GLY A 55 8.71 14.06 -14.80
N TYR A 56 8.51 14.80 -13.71
CA TYR A 56 9.58 15.20 -12.79
C TYR A 56 10.39 13.99 -12.30
N GLY A 57 11.65 13.92 -12.69
CA GLY A 57 12.46 12.69 -12.58
C GLY A 57 13.65 12.80 -11.61
N GLU A 58 13.63 13.71 -10.63
CA GLU A 58 14.70 13.79 -9.62
C GLU A 58 14.84 12.44 -8.92
N ARG A 59 16.08 11.97 -8.78
CA ARG A 59 16.43 10.68 -8.15
C ARG A 59 15.65 9.48 -8.70
N HIS A 60 15.31 9.52 -9.99
CA HIS A 60 14.53 8.47 -10.68
C HIS A 60 13.08 8.35 -10.21
N SER A 61 12.50 9.42 -9.65
CA SER A 61 11.06 9.49 -9.43
C SER A 61 10.31 9.27 -10.73
N PRO A 62 9.24 8.49 -10.77
CA PRO A 62 8.42 8.30 -11.98
C PRO A 62 7.67 9.55 -12.44
N GLY A 63 7.51 10.53 -11.56
CA GLY A 63 6.78 11.77 -11.83
C GLY A 63 6.75 12.70 -10.61
N CYS A 64 5.95 13.76 -10.72
CA CYS A 64 5.63 14.69 -9.63
C CYS A 64 4.48 14.20 -8.75
N VAL A 65 4.14 14.97 -7.71
CA VAL A 65 3.00 14.65 -6.83
C VAL A 65 1.68 14.60 -7.61
N ALA A 66 1.41 15.55 -8.51
CA ALA A 66 0.21 15.55 -9.35
C ALA A 66 0.16 14.33 -10.29
N ASP A 67 1.31 13.93 -10.86
CA ASP A 67 1.40 12.72 -11.69
C ASP A 67 1.01 11.47 -10.88
N TYR A 68 1.47 11.37 -9.63
CA TYR A 68 1.10 10.24 -8.77
C TYR A 68 -0.42 10.12 -8.63
N PHE A 69 -1.10 11.17 -8.19
CA PHE A 69 -2.55 11.13 -7.97
C PHE A 69 -3.34 10.90 -9.26
N ARG A 70 -2.90 11.48 -10.37
CA ARG A 70 -3.50 11.22 -11.69
C ARG A 70 -3.37 9.75 -12.08
N ASP A 71 -2.17 9.17 -11.92
CA ASP A 71 -1.91 7.77 -12.27
C ASP A 71 -2.69 6.82 -11.34
N GLN A 72 -2.71 7.08 -10.02
CA GLN A 72 -3.43 6.22 -9.06
C GLN A 72 -4.95 6.22 -9.27
N SER A 73 -5.50 7.37 -9.63
CA SER A 73 -6.95 7.54 -9.80
C SER A 73 -7.46 7.23 -11.21
N GLY A 74 -6.58 6.85 -12.15
CA GLY A 74 -6.96 6.72 -13.56
C GLY A 74 -7.45 8.04 -14.17
N GLY A 75 -6.97 9.17 -13.66
CA GLY A 75 -7.32 10.52 -14.11
C GLY A 75 -8.57 11.12 -13.47
N LEU A 76 -9.16 10.47 -12.47
CA LEU A 76 -10.30 11.04 -11.72
C LEU A 76 -9.87 12.20 -10.81
N CYS A 77 -8.73 12.08 -10.16
CA CYS A 77 -8.17 13.08 -9.26
C CYS A 77 -7.10 13.91 -9.97
N ASN A 78 -7.51 14.96 -10.68
CA ASN A 78 -6.61 15.89 -11.36
C ASN A 78 -6.24 17.04 -10.43
N LEU A 79 -5.11 16.92 -9.75
CA LEU A 79 -4.62 17.95 -8.83
C LEU A 79 -3.74 18.99 -9.54
N GLN A 80 -3.89 20.24 -9.12
CA GLN A 80 -2.96 21.32 -9.40
C GLN A 80 -2.61 22.02 -8.10
N PHE A 81 -1.33 22.11 -7.81
CA PHE A 81 -0.82 22.66 -6.57
C PHE A 81 -0.39 24.13 -6.73
N ASP A 82 -0.87 24.97 -5.83
CA ASP A 82 -0.45 26.37 -5.73
C ASP A 82 0.58 26.54 -4.63
N VAL A 83 1.85 26.56 -5.02
CA VAL A 83 2.97 26.68 -4.07
C VAL A 83 3.22 28.13 -3.74
N VAL A 84 3.16 28.48 -2.44
CA VAL A 84 3.39 29.82 -1.92
C VAL A 84 4.46 29.87 -0.83
N GLY A 85 4.98 31.04 -0.56
CA GLY A 85 6.07 31.25 0.41
C GLY A 85 7.46 31.19 -0.23
N PRO A 86 8.53 30.89 0.55
CA PRO A 86 8.46 30.50 1.97
C PRO A 86 8.07 31.63 2.92
N TYR A 87 7.27 31.28 3.93
CA TYR A 87 6.92 32.17 5.04
C TYR A 87 7.77 31.82 6.26
N ARG A 88 8.48 32.84 6.81
CA ARG A 88 9.32 32.64 7.99
C ARG A 88 8.49 32.88 9.25
N VAL A 89 8.31 31.82 10.03
CA VAL A 89 7.62 31.91 11.33
C VAL A 89 8.59 32.23 12.47
N ASP A 90 8.09 32.80 13.56
CA ASP A 90 8.83 33.11 14.78
C ASP A 90 8.98 31.92 15.74
N GLU A 91 9.16 30.73 15.17
CA GLU A 91 9.38 29.46 15.86
C GLU A 91 10.75 28.88 15.46
N GLN A 92 11.24 27.91 16.24
CA GLN A 92 12.43 27.14 15.92
C GLN A 92 12.04 25.84 15.19
N ALA A 93 12.87 25.36 14.28
CA ALA A 93 12.66 24.11 13.57
C ALA A 93 12.72 22.88 14.50
N CYS A 94 13.52 22.98 15.57
CA CYS A 94 13.70 21.92 16.56
C CYS A 94 13.54 22.48 17.97
N PRO A 95 12.32 22.81 18.42
CA PRO A 95 12.08 23.31 19.78
C PRO A 95 12.34 22.20 20.80
N ASP A 96 12.32 22.59 22.09
CA ASP A 96 12.40 21.61 23.17
C ASP A 96 11.30 20.54 23.02
N LYS A 97 11.67 19.27 23.23
CA LYS A 97 10.82 18.08 23.08
C LYS A 97 9.52 18.09 23.89
N THR A 98 9.38 19.04 24.80
CA THR A 98 8.17 19.21 25.62
C THR A 98 7.05 19.98 24.91
N GLN A 99 7.31 20.57 23.74
CA GLN A 99 6.30 21.33 22.99
C GLN A 99 5.44 20.38 22.13
N SER A 100 4.27 20.03 22.63
CA SER A 100 3.23 19.41 21.83
C SER A 100 2.69 20.40 20.78
N ASN A 101 2.24 19.88 19.63
CA ASN A 101 1.62 20.64 18.53
C ASN A 101 2.54 21.69 17.86
N HIS A 102 3.85 21.48 17.87
CA HIS A 102 4.81 22.39 17.24
C HIS A 102 4.50 22.61 15.76
N GLY A 103 4.31 21.54 14.98
CA GLY A 103 4.00 21.62 13.55
C GLY A 103 2.71 22.37 13.27
N SER A 104 1.64 22.06 14.01
CA SER A 104 0.35 22.75 13.89
C SER A 104 0.42 24.24 14.19
N LYS A 105 1.20 24.65 15.20
CA LYS A 105 1.43 26.08 15.49
C LYS A 105 2.18 26.80 14.38
N ALA A 106 3.26 26.20 13.88
CA ALA A 106 4.05 26.75 12.79
C ALA A 106 3.20 26.88 11.51
N ALA A 107 2.41 25.87 11.20
CA ALA A 107 1.45 25.87 10.09
C ALA A 107 0.41 26.99 10.22
N SER A 108 -0.22 27.14 11.39
CA SER A 108 -1.19 28.21 11.64
C SER A 108 -0.57 29.59 11.50
N LYS A 109 0.65 29.82 12.00
CA LYS A 109 1.37 31.08 11.84
C LYS A 109 1.70 31.37 10.38
N ALA A 110 2.16 30.38 9.63
CA ALA A 110 2.46 30.52 8.21
C ALA A 110 1.22 30.88 7.40
N LEU A 111 0.04 30.28 7.70
CA LEU A 111 -1.22 30.68 7.08
C LEU A 111 -1.62 32.11 7.42
N GLN A 112 -1.45 32.56 8.67
CA GLN A 112 -1.74 33.94 9.05
C GLN A 112 -0.84 34.92 8.27
N LEU A 113 0.43 34.60 8.07
CA LEU A 113 1.33 35.37 7.23
C LEU A 113 0.90 35.39 5.76
N LEU A 114 0.51 34.22 5.22
CA LEU A 114 -0.04 34.16 3.86
C LEU A 114 -1.29 35.00 3.68
N LEU A 115 -2.26 34.93 4.60
CA LEU A 115 -3.49 35.71 4.53
C LEU A 115 -3.23 37.22 4.60
N ALA A 116 -2.21 37.63 5.36
CA ALA A 116 -1.79 39.02 5.45
C ALA A 116 -1.03 39.50 4.19
N ASP A 117 -0.25 38.63 3.56
CA ASP A 117 0.52 38.89 2.34
C ASP A 117 -0.36 38.91 1.09
N GLN A 118 -1.35 38.01 1.02
CA GLN A 118 -2.24 37.83 -0.13
C GLN A 118 -3.72 37.90 0.25
N PRO A 119 -4.18 39.07 0.77
CA PRO A 119 -5.54 39.22 1.28
C PRO A 119 -6.63 39.11 0.20
N ASP A 120 -6.30 39.43 -1.04
CA ASP A 120 -7.22 39.43 -2.19
C ASP A 120 -7.20 38.11 -2.97
N ARG A 121 -6.46 37.09 -2.51
CA ARG A 121 -6.42 35.79 -3.14
C ARG A 121 -7.76 35.07 -2.94
N ASP A 122 -8.27 34.48 -4.02
CA ASP A 122 -9.43 33.60 -3.94
C ASP A 122 -9.03 32.24 -3.33
N TYR A 123 -9.37 32.07 -2.05
CA TYR A 123 -9.12 30.81 -1.33
C TYR A 123 -10.25 29.81 -1.49
N SER A 124 -11.42 30.20 -2.03
CA SER A 124 -12.55 29.32 -2.21
C SER A 124 -12.29 28.20 -3.24
N VAL A 125 -11.29 28.38 -4.10
CA VAL A 125 -10.87 27.38 -5.08
C VAL A 125 -10.32 26.09 -4.45
N TYR A 126 -9.93 26.14 -3.16
CA TYR A 126 -9.42 25.01 -2.38
C TYR A 126 -10.50 24.28 -1.58
N ASP A 127 -11.71 24.81 -1.52
CA ASP A 127 -12.91 24.18 -0.99
C ASP A 127 -13.57 23.38 -2.14
N TRP A 128 -13.31 22.08 -2.16
CA TRP A 128 -13.72 21.25 -3.29
C TRP A 128 -15.20 20.89 -3.27
N ASN A 129 -15.80 20.82 -2.11
CA ASN A 129 -17.19 20.40 -1.92
C ASN A 129 -18.14 21.59 -1.66
N GLY A 130 -17.63 22.80 -1.41
CA GLY A 130 -18.40 24.04 -1.21
C GLY A 130 -19.00 24.19 0.19
N ASP A 131 -18.47 23.48 1.19
CA ASP A 131 -18.98 23.50 2.56
C ASP A 131 -18.35 24.59 3.45
N LYS A 132 -17.45 25.38 2.87
CA LYS A 132 -16.65 26.45 3.52
C LYS A 132 -15.56 25.95 4.47
N ASP A 133 -15.16 24.70 4.35
CA ASP A 133 -13.94 24.17 4.97
C ASP A 133 -13.02 23.64 3.86
N VAL A 134 -11.81 24.18 3.76
CA VAL A 134 -10.81 23.70 2.80
C VAL A 134 -10.44 22.26 3.16
N GLU A 135 -10.48 21.34 2.17
CA GLU A 135 -10.21 19.94 2.44
C GLU A 135 -8.90 19.71 3.16
N GLN A 136 -7.88 20.45 2.79
CA GLN A 136 -6.59 20.48 3.51
C GLN A 136 -5.71 21.63 3.05
N VAL A 137 -4.67 21.92 3.83
CA VAL A 137 -3.51 22.74 3.41
C VAL A 137 -2.26 21.89 3.57
N VAL A 138 -1.45 21.80 2.51
CA VAL A 138 -0.18 21.08 2.54
C VAL A 138 0.93 22.01 3.03
N PHE A 139 1.73 21.57 3.98
CA PHE A 139 2.91 22.27 4.44
C PHE A 139 4.18 21.52 4.15
N VAL A 140 5.20 22.24 3.69
CA VAL A 140 6.57 21.73 3.63
C VAL A 140 7.44 22.61 4.53
N PHE A 141 8.02 21.99 5.54
CA PHE A 141 8.86 22.67 6.53
C PHE A 141 10.33 22.57 6.14
N ALA A 142 11.02 23.70 6.10
CA ALA A 142 12.46 23.74 5.98
C ALA A 142 13.12 22.97 7.13
N SER A 143 14.24 22.28 6.86
CA SER A 143 14.98 21.51 7.85
C SER A 143 14.68 20.02 7.83
N TYR A 144 15.09 19.33 8.89
CA TYR A 144 15.08 17.87 8.98
C TYR A 144 13.74 17.29 9.41
N SER A 145 13.47 16.08 8.93
CA SER A 145 12.34 15.26 9.42
C SER A 145 12.70 14.58 10.73
N GLY A 146 11.76 14.58 11.67
CA GLY A 146 11.87 13.87 12.95
C GLY A 146 11.83 12.34 12.82
N VAL A 147 11.41 11.81 11.67
CA VAL A 147 11.33 10.36 11.40
C VAL A 147 12.71 9.71 11.24
N HIS A 148 13.73 10.48 10.89
CA HIS A 148 15.03 9.90 10.59
C HIS A 148 15.69 9.23 11.81
N ILE A 149 16.37 8.11 11.57
CA ILE A 149 17.05 7.26 12.56
C ILE A 149 18.17 7.99 13.34
N SER A 150 18.68 9.12 12.82
CA SER A 150 19.72 9.90 13.49
C SER A 150 19.23 10.49 14.80
N ARG A 151 20.04 10.34 15.86
CA ARG A 151 19.77 10.93 17.17
C ARG A 151 19.65 12.46 17.12
N ASP A 152 20.31 13.09 16.16
CA ASP A 152 20.40 14.54 16.00
C ASP A 152 19.10 15.15 15.43
N THR A 153 18.20 14.35 14.90
CA THR A 153 16.90 14.81 14.35
C THR A 153 15.74 14.72 15.35
N LYS A 154 15.98 14.21 16.55
CA LYS A 154 14.96 14.13 17.59
C LYS A 154 14.54 15.52 18.07
N GLY A 155 13.27 15.85 17.83
CA GLY A 155 12.68 17.15 18.20
C GLY A 155 12.35 18.01 16.98
N TYR A 156 12.79 17.64 15.78
CA TYR A 156 12.29 18.19 14.54
C TYR A 156 10.86 17.72 14.27
N LEU A 157 10.20 18.39 13.32
CA LEU A 157 8.85 18.03 12.91
C LEU A 157 8.77 16.56 12.54
N TRP A 158 7.85 15.85 13.16
CA TRP A 158 7.39 14.56 12.66
C TRP A 158 6.35 14.80 11.59
N PRO A 159 6.49 14.29 10.35
CA PRO A 159 5.47 14.38 9.34
C PRO A 159 4.14 13.88 9.90
N ASN A 160 3.09 14.60 9.66
CA ASN A 160 1.78 14.26 10.21
C ASN A 160 0.64 15.00 9.51
N THR A 161 -0.54 14.43 9.68
CA THR A 161 -1.83 15.02 9.31
C THR A 161 -2.64 15.33 10.56
N GLY A 162 -3.37 16.42 10.55
CA GLY A 162 -4.18 16.80 11.71
C GLY A 162 -4.89 18.15 11.57
N TYR A 163 -5.36 18.64 12.71
CA TYR A 163 -6.04 19.92 12.79
C TYR A 163 -5.10 21.05 13.18
N LEU A 164 -5.27 22.22 12.58
CA LEU A 164 -4.54 23.44 12.93
C LEU A 164 -4.94 23.94 14.32
N VAL A 165 -3.93 24.32 15.10
CA VAL A 165 -4.12 24.90 16.43
C VAL A 165 -3.26 26.17 16.58
N PRO A 166 -3.90 27.35 16.57
CA PRO A 166 -5.33 27.62 16.37
C PRO A 166 -5.76 27.38 14.91
N VAL A 167 -7.02 27.04 14.72
CA VAL A 167 -7.64 27.01 13.40
C VAL A 167 -7.62 28.40 12.76
N VAL A 168 -7.48 28.47 11.45
CA VAL A 168 -7.40 29.71 10.67
C VAL A 168 -8.67 29.89 9.86
N GLN A 169 -9.14 31.11 9.74
CA GLN A 169 -10.29 31.50 8.95
C GLN A 169 -9.94 32.71 8.08
N THR A 170 -10.34 32.69 6.81
CA THR A 170 -10.20 33.80 5.89
C THR A 170 -11.20 34.93 6.23
N ALA A 171 -10.99 36.13 5.68
CA ALA A 171 -11.86 37.26 5.94
C ALA A 171 -13.30 37.06 5.46
N ASP A 172 -13.51 36.27 4.42
CA ASP A 172 -14.81 35.90 3.86
C ASP A 172 -15.46 34.66 4.52
N GLY A 173 -14.81 34.15 5.57
CA GLY A 173 -15.37 33.11 6.44
C GLY A 173 -15.09 31.67 6.04
N LEU A 174 -14.17 31.44 5.10
CA LEU A 174 -13.69 30.10 4.75
C LEU A 174 -12.78 29.56 5.85
N TRP A 175 -13.01 28.33 6.29
CA TRP A 175 -12.17 27.66 7.28
C TRP A 175 -10.98 26.97 6.64
N MET A 176 -9.81 27.07 7.26
CA MET A 176 -8.62 26.28 6.99
C MET A 176 -8.28 25.54 8.28
N ASN A 177 -8.82 24.33 8.37
CA ASN A 177 -8.85 23.59 9.63
C ASN A 177 -7.89 22.40 9.60
N PHE A 178 -7.75 21.78 8.44
CA PHE A 178 -7.08 20.52 8.25
C PHE A 178 -5.77 20.66 7.48
N TYR A 179 -4.73 19.95 7.87
CA TYR A 179 -3.43 20.04 7.24
C TYR A 179 -2.71 18.71 7.12
N SER A 180 -1.84 18.62 6.12
CA SER A 180 -0.76 17.65 6.05
C SER A 180 0.58 18.37 6.07
N ALA A 181 1.58 17.78 6.71
CA ALA A 181 2.90 18.40 6.85
C ALA A 181 4.02 17.38 6.63
N SER A 182 5.02 17.79 5.88
CA SER A 182 6.27 17.06 5.69
C SER A 182 7.48 17.98 5.83
N ALA A 183 8.67 17.40 5.95
CA ALA A 183 9.91 18.13 6.05
C ALA A 183 10.72 18.06 4.74
N GLU A 184 11.64 19.02 4.56
CA GLU A 184 12.52 19.09 3.41
C GLU A 184 13.54 17.94 3.37
N LEU A 185 14.18 17.62 4.50
CA LEU A 185 15.38 16.81 4.57
C LEU A 185 15.28 15.64 5.53
N TRP A 186 15.89 14.53 5.14
CA TRP A 186 16.34 13.50 6.07
C TRP A 186 17.55 13.98 6.88
N GLY A 187 17.81 13.36 8.02
CA GLY A 187 18.91 13.74 8.93
C GLY A 187 20.32 13.69 8.33
N ASN A 188 20.48 13.13 7.14
CA ASN A 188 21.73 13.08 6.37
C ASN A 188 21.81 14.15 5.25
N ASN A 189 21.01 15.19 5.29
CA ASN A 189 20.88 16.24 4.26
C ASN A 189 20.35 15.74 2.90
N VAL A 190 19.74 14.57 2.84
CA VAL A 190 19.06 14.08 1.64
C VAL A 190 17.62 14.58 1.63
N SER A 191 17.14 15.07 0.50
CA SER A 191 15.74 15.47 0.35
C SER A 191 14.78 14.31 0.60
N CYS A 192 13.67 14.59 1.31
CA CYS A 192 12.67 13.59 1.69
C CYS A 192 11.87 13.02 0.49
N GLY A 193 12.03 13.58 -0.72
CA GLY A 193 11.25 13.15 -1.89
C GLY A 193 9.77 13.52 -1.78
N ILE A 194 8.93 12.76 -2.49
CA ILE A 194 7.48 12.99 -2.55
C ILE A 194 6.67 12.02 -1.71
N GLY A 195 7.26 10.88 -1.29
CA GLY A 195 6.53 9.77 -0.67
C GLY A 195 5.81 10.18 0.62
N THR A 196 6.51 10.85 1.54
CA THR A 196 5.91 11.33 2.78
C THR A 196 4.85 12.42 2.53
N ILE A 197 5.09 13.31 1.55
CA ILE A 197 4.08 14.30 1.14
C ILE A 197 2.79 13.61 0.70
N ILE A 198 2.91 12.59 -0.14
CA ILE A 198 1.78 11.83 -0.68
C ILE A 198 1.08 11.04 0.42
N HIS A 199 1.82 10.38 1.31
CA HIS A 199 1.28 9.64 2.46
C HIS A 199 0.41 10.56 3.34
N GLU A 200 0.96 11.68 3.80
CA GLU A 200 0.22 12.62 4.63
C GLU A 200 -0.98 13.24 3.88
N PHE A 201 -0.82 13.46 2.56
CA PHE A 201 -1.92 13.93 1.72
C PHE A 201 -3.05 12.89 1.66
N CYS A 202 -2.72 11.61 1.53
CA CYS A 202 -3.69 10.51 1.48
C CYS A 202 -4.51 10.39 2.76
N HIS A 203 -3.96 10.71 3.93
CA HIS A 203 -4.75 10.82 5.15
C HIS A 203 -5.86 11.86 5.01
N CYS A 204 -5.57 13.00 4.41
CA CYS A 204 -6.59 14.02 4.17
C CYS A 204 -7.65 13.61 3.14
N LEU A 205 -7.36 12.61 2.28
CA LEU A 205 -8.35 11.99 1.41
C LEU A 205 -9.18 10.92 2.14
N GLY A 206 -8.77 10.51 3.34
CA GLY A 206 -9.47 9.56 4.19
C GLY A 206 -8.78 8.21 4.39
N LEU A 207 -7.59 7.99 3.84
CA LEU A 207 -6.87 6.74 4.05
C LEU A 207 -6.24 6.68 5.45
N PRO A 208 -6.45 5.62 6.23
CA PRO A 208 -5.76 5.39 7.50
C PRO A 208 -4.35 4.84 7.28
N ASP A 209 -3.54 4.86 8.32
CA ASP A 209 -2.32 4.06 8.38
C ASP A 209 -2.63 2.57 8.37
N ILE A 210 -1.83 1.83 7.62
CA ILE A 210 -1.89 0.36 7.59
C ILE A 210 -0.92 -0.23 8.61
N TYR A 211 0.18 0.46 8.94
CA TYR A 211 1.00 0.06 10.08
C TYR A 211 0.23 0.21 11.40
N PRO A 212 0.53 -0.59 12.41
CA PRO A 212 -0.12 -0.48 13.71
C PRO A 212 0.14 0.86 14.39
N THR A 213 -0.92 1.63 14.63
CA THR A 213 -0.86 2.94 15.30
C THR A 213 -0.82 2.85 16.82
N SER A 214 -0.84 1.64 17.37
CA SER A 214 -0.75 1.39 18.81
C SER A 214 0.31 0.35 19.15
N ASN A 215 0.85 0.43 20.37
CA ASN A 215 1.83 -0.53 20.87
C ASN A 215 1.25 -1.93 21.20
N TYR A 216 -0.04 -2.12 21.04
CA TYR A 216 -0.68 -3.41 21.37
C TYR A 216 -0.45 -4.49 20.32
N ALA A 217 -0.12 -4.10 19.09
CA ALA A 217 0.11 -5.05 18.02
C ALA A 217 1.48 -5.74 18.09
N ASP A 218 2.42 -5.21 18.90
CA ASP A 218 3.79 -5.71 19.01
C ASP A 218 4.50 -5.84 17.64
N THR A 219 4.14 -4.97 16.71
CA THR A 219 4.77 -4.80 15.39
C THR A 219 4.78 -3.32 15.02
N PHE A 220 5.67 -2.93 14.13
CA PHE A 220 5.74 -1.56 13.61
C PHE A 220 5.27 -1.46 12.16
N SER A 221 5.10 -2.58 11.47
CA SER A 221 4.69 -2.64 10.07
C SER A 221 4.01 -3.98 9.79
N VAL A 222 3.14 -4.04 8.79
CA VAL A 222 2.45 -5.25 8.33
C VAL A 222 2.74 -5.50 6.86
N CYS A 223 2.54 -4.49 6.00
CA CYS A 223 2.76 -4.56 4.56
C CYS A 223 4.06 -3.88 4.11
N ASP A 224 4.63 -3.00 4.95
CA ASP A 224 5.87 -2.25 4.74
C ASP A 224 5.94 -1.61 3.33
N GLU A 225 6.96 -1.89 2.57
CA GLU A 225 7.20 -1.29 1.24
C GLU A 225 6.15 -1.64 0.17
N TRP A 226 5.23 -2.58 0.44
CA TRP A 226 4.11 -2.91 -0.44
C TRP A 226 3.00 -1.86 -0.46
N ASP A 227 2.89 -1.08 0.60
CA ASP A 227 1.75 -0.20 0.86
C ASP A 227 2.22 1.22 1.19
N LEU A 228 1.64 2.22 0.51
CA LEU A 228 1.98 3.63 0.76
C LEU A 228 1.65 4.06 2.19
N MET A 229 0.54 3.57 2.73
CA MET A 229 0.05 3.92 4.07
C MET A 229 0.68 3.06 5.18
N ASP A 230 1.68 2.24 4.82
CA ASP A 230 2.61 1.58 5.73
C ASP A 230 4.02 2.14 5.53
N GLY A 231 5.01 1.36 5.17
CA GLY A 231 6.41 1.78 4.95
C GLY A 231 6.75 2.22 3.54
N GLY A 232 5.83 2.07 2.58
CA GLY A 232 6.05 2.34 1.17
C GLY A 232 6.39 3.80 0.84
N ASN A 233 5.96 4.74 1.67
CA ASN A 233 6.27 6.16 1.54
C ASN A 233 7.79 6.46 1.62
N TYR A 234 8.60 5.55 2.18
CA TYR A 234 10.06 5.69 2.30
C TYR A 234 10.84 5.06 1.14
N THR A 235 10.16 4.37 0.24
CA THR A 235 10.79 3.64 -0.86
C THR A 235 11.64 4.56 -1.72
N ASN A 236 12.88 4.14 -2.00
CA ASN A 236 13.88 4.98 -2.69
C ASN A 236 14.06 6.36 -2.03
N TRP A 237 14.15 6.43 -0.71
CA TRP A 237 14.25 7.68 0.06
C TRP A 237 13.07 8.62 -0.15
N GLY A 238 11.88 8.07 -0.40
CA GLY A 238 10.66 8.80 -0.66
C GLY A 238 10.50 9.30 -2.11
N TRP A 239 11.38 8.89 -3.03
CA TRP A 239 11.30 9.34 -4.42
C TRP A 239 10.49 8.42 -5.34
N CYS A 240 10.17 7.23 -4.89
CA CYS A 240 9.40 6.27 -5.67
C CYS A 240 8.41 5.52 -4.75
N PRO A 241 7.40 6.22 -4.21
CA PRO A 241 6.35 5.56 -3.42
C PRO A 241 5.63 4.53 -4.30
N PRO A 242 5.17 3.39 -3.75
CA PRO A 242 4.44 2.39 -4.52
C PRO A 242 3.09 2.90 -4.99
N ASN A 243 2.48 2.18 -5.94
CA ASN A 243 1.07 2.39 -6.26
C ASN A 243 0.21 2.18 -5.00
N LEU A 244 -0.89 2.94 -4.90
CA LEU A 244 -1.96 2.62 -3.97
C LEU A 244 -2.49 1.21 -4.26
N THR A 245 -2.80 0.48 -3.22
CA THR A 245 -3.37 -0.86 -3.31
C THR A 245 -4.81 -0.84 -3.82
N ALA A 246 -5.31 -1.99 -4.25
CA ALA A 246 -6.70 -2.12 -4.68
C ALA A 246 -7.69 -1.69 -3.58
N GLN A 247 -7.38 -1.98 -2.30
CA GLN A 247 -8.20 -1.56 -1.16
C GLN A 247 -8.26 -0.05 -1.01
N GLU A 248 -7.11 0.62 -1.07
CA GLU A 248 -7.02 2.07 -0.95
C GLU A 248 -7.76 2.78 -2.09
N LYS A 249 -7.55 2.32 -3.33
CA LYS A 249 -8.26 2.85 -4.51
C LYS A 249 -9.78 2.62 -4.44
N MET A 250 -10.19 1.44 -3.95
CA MET A 250 -11.60 1.13 -3.73
C MET A 250 -12.22 2.05 -2.67
N TYR A 251 -11.50 2.27 -1.57
CA TYR A 251 -11.95 3.13 -0.47
C TYR A 251 -12.11 4.60 -0.90
N LEU A 252 -11.25 5.08 -1.81
CA LEU A 252 -11.33 6.41 -2.42
C LEU A 252 -12.29 6.50 -3.62
N GLY A 253 -12.96 5.41 -4.01
CA GLY A 253 -13.84 5.39 -5.16
C GLY A 253 -13.14 5.49 -6.51
N TRP A 254 -11.84 5.18 -6.56
CA TRP A 254 -11.03 5.21 -7.79
C TRP A 254 -10.99 3.88 -8.52
N LEU A 255 -11.37 2.80 -7.86
CA LEU A 255 -11.40 1.45 -8.41
C LEU A 255 -12.65 0.72 -7.96
N THR A 256 -13.27 0.00 -8.88
CA THR A 256 -14.28 -1.01 -8.57
C THR A 256 -13.72 -2.36 -8.98
N PRO A 257 -13.31 -3.22 -8.04
CA PRO A 257 -12.77 -4.52 -8.38
C PRO A 257 -13.85 -5.42 -8.98
N THR A 258 -13.46 -6.30 -9.89
CA THR A 258 -14.34 -7.32 -10.45
C THR A 258 -14.57 -8.43 -9.43
N GLU A 259 -15.82 -8.68 -9.05
CA GLU A 259 -16.15 -9.75 -8.12
C GLU A 259 -16.10 -11.12 -8.79
N LEU A 260 -15.35 -12.04 -8.18
CA LEU A 260 -15.29 -13.44 -8.58
C LEU A 260 -16.24 -14.26 -7.69
N ASN A 261 -17.31 -14.76 -8.27
CA ASN A 261 -18.34 -15.57 -7.59
C ASN A 261 -18.71 -16.86 -8.36
N GLU A 262 -18.23 -17.01 -9.57
CA GLU A 262 -18.46 -18.18 -10.43
C GLU A 262 -17.13 -18.70 -11.00
N PRO A 263 -17.02 -20.00 -11.31
CA PRO A 263 -15.81 -20.56 -11.88
C PRO A 263 -15.30 -19.76 -13.10
N THR A 264 -14.08 -19.27 -13.01
CA THR A 264 -13.52 -18.32 -13.99
C THR A 264 -12.04 -18.58 -14.17
N THR A 265 -11.55 -18.51 -15.42
CA THR A 265 -10.11 -18.41 -15.72
C THR A 265 -9.79 -16.96 -16.05
N VAL A 266 -8.95 -16.33 -15.24
CA VAL A 266 -8.40 -15.01 -15.52
C VAL A 266 -7.10 -15.17 -16.28
N SER A 267 -6.98 -14.49 -17.42
CA SER A 267 -5.78 -14.57 -18.27
C SER A 267 -5.29 -13.18 -18.62
N GLY A 268 -3.97 -12.98 -18.54
CA GLY A 268 -3.32 -11.74 -18.97
C GLY A 268 -3.66 -10.54 -18.07
N LEU A 269 -3.87 -10.75 -16.76
CA LEU A 269 -4.05 -9.66 -15.80
C LEU A 269 -2.80 -8.77 -15.80
N LYS A 270 -2.96 -7.54 -16.27
CA LYS A 270 -1.89 -6.56 -16.37
C LYS A 270 -1.45 -6.09 -14.98
N PRO A 271 -0.20 -5.60 -14.86
CA PRO A 271 0.23 -4.91 -13.65
C PRO A 271 -0.66 -3.71 -13.33
N VAL A 272 -0.91 -3.48 -12.05
CA VAL A 272 -1.69 -2.32 -11.58
C VAL A 272 -1.06 -0.99 -12.03
N ALA A 273 0.27 -0.96 -12.15
CA ALA A 273 1.02 0.19 -12.66
C ALA A 273 0.74 0.51 -14.15
N ASP A 274 0.24 -0.46 -14.90
CA ASP A 274 -0.08 -0.35 -16.33
C ASP A 274 -1.61 -0.36 -16.57
N GLY A 275 -2.38 0.03 -15.57
CA GLY A 275 -3.84 0.08 -15.63
C GLY A 275 -4.50 -1.28 -15.49
N GLY A 276 -3.85 -2.23 -14.80
CA GLY A 276 -4.41 -3.53 -14.47
C GLY A 276 -5.66 -3.43 -13.60
N GLU A 277 -6.55 -4.40 -13.77
CA GLU A 277 -7.74 -4.57 -12.95
C GLU A 277 -7.36 -5.20 -11.60
N ALA A 278 -8.30 -5.15 -10.64
CA ALA A 278 -8.24 -5.95 -9.43
C ALA A 278 -9.49 -6.82 -9.32
N TYR A 279 -9.33 -7.93 -8.63
CA TYR A 279 -10.44 -8.86 -8.36
C TYR A 279 -10.72 -8.93 -6.87
N ILE A 280 -12.00 -9.15 -6.53
CA ILE A 280 -12.44 -9.35 -5.14
C ILE A 280 -13.11 -10.72 -5.00
N VAL A 281 -12.73 -11.45 -3.98
CA VAL A 281 -13.33 -12.74 -3.58
C VAL A 281 -13.91 -12.59 -2.19
N ARG A 282 -15.23 -12.48 -2.09
CA ARG A 282 -15.90 -12.25 -0.80
C ARG A 282 -16.08 -13.54 -0.02
N HIS A 283 -15.81 -13.45 1.26
CA HIS A 283 -16.18 -14.46 2.27
C HIS A 283 -17.45 -14.02 3.03
N THR A 284 -17.49 -12.76 3.43
CA THR A 284 -18.68 -12.06 3.94
C THR A 284 -18.78 -10.70 3.24
N ASP A 285 -19.79 -9.89 3.58
CA ASP A 285 -19.90 -8.52 3.03
C ASP A 285 -18.68 -7.67 3.37
N ASN A 286 -18.07 -7.88 4.52
CA ASN A 286 -16.96 -7.08 5.03
C ASN A 286 -15.61 -7.82 5.05
N GLU A 287 -15.58 -9.12 4.85
CA GLU A 287 -14.33 -9.88 4.81
C GLU A 287 -14.13 -10.55 3.46
N TYR A 288 -12.97 -10.27 2.85
CA TYR A 288 -12.69 -10.66 1.47
C TYR A 288 -11.20 -10.72 1.18
N LEU A 289 -10.86 -11.34 0.05
CA LEU A 289 -9.55 -11.23 -0.56
C LEU A 289 -9.60 -10.26 -1.73
N LEU A 290 -8.55 -9.45 -1.88
CA LEU A 290 -8.28 -8.66 -3.06
C LEU A 290 -7.07 -9.23 -3.79
N LEU A 291 -7.18 -9.33 -5.11
CA LEU A 291 -6.16 -9.90 -5.98
C LEU A 291 -5.71 -8.81 -6.97
N GLU A 292 -4.43 -8.48 -6.96
CA GLU A 292 -3.84 -7.51 -7.88
C GLU A 292 -2.47 -7.96 -8.39
N ASN A 293 -2.17 -7.70 -9.65
CA ASN A 293 -0.84 -7.98 -10.20
C ASN A 293 0.08 -6.80 -9.92
N ARG A 294 1.14 -7.02 -9.16
CA ARG A 294 2.17 -6.02 -8.83
C ARG A 294 3.48 -6.41 -9.51
N GLN A 295 4.04 -5.50 -10.29
CA GLN A 295 5.31 -5.68 -10.98
C GLN A 295 6.22 -4.49 -10.73
N ARG A 296 7.54 -4.70 -10.67
CA ARG A 296 8.54 -3.66 -10.39
C ARG A 296 8.72 -2.67 -11.54
N THR A 297 7.64 -2.00 -11.90
CA THR A 297 7.58 -1.00 -12.97
C THR A 297 7.01 0.32 -12.47
N ARG A 298 7.34 1.42 -13.12
CA ARG A 298 6.80 2.76 -12.82
C ARG A 298 6.88 3.11 -11.33
N TRP A 299 5.75 3.36 -10.67
CA TRP A 299 5.67 3.66 -9.23
C TRP A 299 6.05 2.45 -8.35
N ASP A 300 5.83 1.25 -8.83
CA ASP A 300 6.16 0.00 -8.11
C ASP A 300 7.64 -0.45 -8.27
N LYS A 301 8.53 0.37 -8.82
CA LYS A 301 9.96 0.00 -8.97
C LYS A 301 10.63 -0.43 -7.69
N GLY A 302 10.19 0.12 -6.56
CA GLY A 302 10.80 -0.08 -5.25
C GLY A 302 10.15 -1.17 -4.40
N ILE A 303 9.03 -1.76 -4.81
CA ILE A 303 8.35 -2.80 -4.01
C ILE A 303 9.23 -4.05 -3.81
N PRO A 304 9.04 -4.79 -2.72
CA PRO A 304 9.94 -5.89 -2.34
C PRO A 304 9.98 -7.05 -3.35
N GLY A 305 8.83 -7.40 -3.97
CA GLY A 305 8.68 -8.53 -4.87
C GLY A 305 7.83 -8.20 -6.10
N GLN A 306 7.40 -9.22 -6.83
CA GLN A 306 6.47 -9.08 -7.95
C GLN A 306 5.64 -10.34 -8.14
N GLY A 307 4.40 -10.20 -8.61
CA GLY A 307 3.47 -11.30 -8.83
C GLY A 307 2.03 -10.93 -8.51
N LEU A 308 1.20 -11.95 -8.33
CA LEU A 308 -0.15 -11.77 -7.80
C LEU A 308 -0.08 -11.55 -6.30
N VAL A 309 -0.35 -10.34 -5.87
CA VAL A 309 -0.51 -10.02 -4.45
C VAL A 309 -1.96 -10.30 -4.07
N ILE A 310 -2.13 -11.13 -3.04
CA ILE A 310 -3.44 -11.42 -2.46
C ILE A 310 -3.48 -10.76 -1.09
N THR A 311 -4.39 -9.81 -0.91
CA THR A 311 -4.57 -9.11 0.36
C THR A 311 -5.84 -9.60 1.05
N HIS A 312 -5.73 -10.00 2.31
CA HIS A 312 -6.86 -10.32 3.17
C HIS A 312 -7.34 -9.05 3.86
N VAL A 313 -8.62 -8.74 3.71
CA VAL A 313 -9.26 -7.58 4.32
C VAL A 313 -10.45 -8.01 5.17
N ASP A 314 -10.43 -7.67 6.46
CA ASP A 314 -11.58 -7.71 7.36
C ASP A 314 -12.02 -6.28 7.66
N PHE A 315 -12.74 -5.68 6.71
CA PHE A 315 -13.11 -4.27 6.74
C PHE A 315 -14.00 -3.95 7.94
N ASN A 316 -13.62 -2.94 8.69
CA ASN A 316 -14.43 -2.37 9.74
C ASN A 316 -14.39 -0.85 9.67
N GLU A 317 -15.48 -0.24 9.28
CA GLU A 317 -15.59 1.21 9.09
C GLU A 317 -15.04 2.01 10.28
N LYS A 318 -15.35 1.58 11.50
CA LYS A 318 -14.87 2.24 12.72
C LYS A 318 -13.33 2.18 12.81
N SER A 319 -12.72 1.02 12.54
CA SER A 319 -11.26 0.89 12.59
C SER A 319 -10.58 1.76 11.55
N TRP A 320 -11.16 1.88 10.36
CA TRP A 320 -10.67 2.80 9.31
C TRP A 320 -10.81 4.27 9.73
N CYS A 321 -12.00 4.68 10.17
CA CYS A 321 -12.26 6.07 10.58
C CYS A 321 -11.49 6.53 11.83
N TYR A 322 -11.01 5.61 12.66
CA TYR A 322 -10.23 5.94 13.86
C TYR A 322 -8.73 5.68 13.72
N ASN A 323 -8.27 5.32 12.53
CA ASN A 323 -6.87 4.96 12.28
C ASN A 323 -6.38 3.78 13.15
N GLU A 324 -7.22 2.76 13.27
CA GLU A 324 -7.02 1.60 14.14
C GLU A 324 -7.10 0.29 13.35
N VAL A 325 -6.65 0.26 12.09
CA VAL A 325 -6.83 -0.89 11.18
C VAL A 325 -6.13 -2.13 11.75
N ASN A 326 -4.84 -2.04 12.05
CA ASN A 326 -3.99 -3.17 12.43
C ASN A 326 -3.46 -3.11 13.86
N ILE A 327 -4.26 -2.62 14.81
CA ILE A 327 -3.83 -2.47 16.21
C ILE A 327 -3.84 -3.77 17.04
N ILE A 328 -4.33 -4.88 16.49
CA ILE A 328 -4.43 -6.17 17.19
C ILE A 328 -3.53 -7.20 16.52
N GLY A 329 -2.43 -7.56 17.14
CA GLY A 329 -1.33 -8.34 16.53
C GLY A 329 -1.62 -9.80 16.14
N ASN A 330 -2.79 -10.33 16.51
CA ASN A 330 -3.27 -11.65 16.06
C ASN A 330 -4.51 -11.57 15.17
N HIS A 331 -4.89 -10.36 14.78
CA HIS A 331 -6.04 -10.08 13.92
C HIS A 331 -5.74 -8.80 13.14
N PHE A 332 -4.82 -8.89 12.18
CA PHE A 332 -4.61 -7.80 11.24
C PHE A 332 -5.79 -7.75 10.28
N ARG A 333 -6.48 -6.62 10.28
CA ARG A 333 -7.65 -6.41 9.41
C ARG A 333 -7.28 -6.16 7.95
N TYR A 334 -6.03 -5.92 7.71
CA TYR A 334 -5.46 -5.73 6.40
C TYR A 334 -4.04 -6.33 6.40
N ASP A 335 -3.85 -7.40 5.65
CA ASP A 335 -2.58 -8.10 5.58
C ASP A 335 -2.41 -8.79 4.22
N ILE A 336 -1.17 -9.02 3.82
CA ILE A 336 -0.85 -9.79 2.62
C ILE A 336 -0.88 -11.29 2.97
N VAL A 337 -1.53 -12.08 2.14
CA VAL A 337 -1.44 -13.55 2.23
C VAL A 337 -0.09 -13.98 1.64
N HIS A 338 0.81 -14.44 2.49
CA HIS A 338 2.19 -14.77 2.12
C HIS A 338 2.29 -16.11 1.40
N ALA A 339 2.66 -16.10 0.12
CA ALA A 339 2.79 -17.32 -0.67
C ALA A 339 3.87 -18.29 -0.15
N ASP A 340 4.87 -17.79 0.56
CA ASP A 340 5.91 -18.58 1.22
C ASP A 340 5.48 -19.13 2.60
N ASN A 341 4.25 -18.84 3.03
CA ASN A 341 3.69 -19.19 4.35
C ASN A 341 4.51 -18.68 5.54
N LEU A 342 5.32 -17.60 5.37
CA LEU A 342 6.07 -16.96 6.45
C LEU A 342 5.25 -15.81 7.02
N THR A 343 4.64 -16.05 8.15
CA THR A 343 3.91 -15.00 8.88
C THR A 343 4.84 -14.03 9.59
N TYR A 344 4.33 -12.87 9.97
CA TYR A 344 5.03 -11.93 10.84
C TYR A 344 5.57 -12.58 12.13
N ASN A 345 4.81 -13.51 12.72
CA ASN A 345 5.24 -14.24 13.91
C ASN A 345 6.40 -15.20 13.65
N ASP A 346 6.48 -15.79 12.46
CA ASP A 346 7.61 -16.64 12.08
C ASP A 346 8.87 -15.81 11.88
N TRP A 347 8.74 -14.67 11.26
CA TRP A 347 9.80 -13.71 11.12
C TRP A 347 10.35 -13.20 12.47
N LYS A 348 9.49 -12.88 13.44
CA LYS A 348 9.93 -12.57 14.81
C LYS A 348 10.76 -13.66 15.45
N LYS A 349 10.41 -14.93 15.21
CA LYS A 349 11.20 -16.07 15.69
C LYS A 349 12.57 -16.12 15.02
N ILE A 350 12.62 -15.96 13.70
CA ILE A 350 13.87 -15.96 12.92
C ILE A 350 14.84 -14.90 13.45
N ILE A 351 14.38 -13.69 13.71
CA ILE A 351 15.22 -12.62 14.25
C ILE A 351 15.71 -12.91 15.65
N LYS A 352 14.83 -13.37 16.52
CA LYS A 352 15.16 -13.70 17.90
C LYS A 352 16.21 -14.80 17.98
N ASP A 353 16.11 -15.82 17.16
CA ASP A 353 17.00 -16.97 17.15
C ASP A 353 18.39 -16.65 16.58
N HIS A 354 18.53 -15.61 15.77
CA HIS A 354 19.81 -15.20 15.17
C HIS A 354 20.60 -14.18 16.00
N ASN A 355 20.07 -13.74 17.15
CA ASN A 355 20.76 -12.88 18.13
C ASN A 355 21.46 -11.65 17.51
N TYR A 356 20.75 -10.92 16.64
CA TYR A 356 21.28 -9.73 15.98
C TYR A 356 21.49 -8.59 16.98
N MET A 357 22.76 -8.15 17.14
CA MET A 357 23.15 -7.13 18.14
C MET A 357 22.56 -5.72 17.85
N ASP A 358 22.07 -5.47 16.65
CA ASP A 358 21.40 -4.22 16.30
C ASP A 358 20.06 -4.56 15.61
N TRP A 359 19.16 -5.04 16.42
CA TRP A 359 17.90 -5.60 15.97
C TRP A 359 17.03 -4.62 15.16
N ARG A 360 17.03 -3.32 15.44
CA ARG A 360 16.15 -2.37 14.74
C ARG A 360 16.50 -2.14 13.27
N VAL A 361 17.78 -1.91 12.97
CA VAL A 361 18.23 -1.68 11.58
C VAL A 361 18.23 -2.96 10.76
N ASN A 362 18.47 -4.10 11.40
CA ASN A 362 18.41 -5.41 10.72
C ASN A 362 16.98 -5.94 10.61
N GLU A 363 16.12 -5.52 11.50
CA GLU A 363 14.72 -5.89 11.56
C GLU A 363 13.98 -5.43 10.31
N GLU A 364 14.02 -4.15 9.97
CA GLU A 364 13.41 -3.60 8.77
C GLU A 364 13.92 -4.27 7.48
N ARG A 365 15.23 -4.44 7.34
CA ARG A 365 15.83 -5.07 6.15
C ARG A 365 15.49 -6.54 6.00
N MET A 366 15.29 -7.26 7.08
CA MET A 366 14.93 -8.66 7.02
C MET A 366 13.44 -8.86 6.75
N TYR A 367 12.60 -8.00 7.28
CA TYR A 367 11.18 -8.02 7.01
C TYR A 367 10.90 -7.76 5.52
N SER A 368 11.50 -6.75 4.94
CA SER A 368 11.42 -6.47 3.51
C SER A 368 11.85 -7.68 2.64
N ARG A 369 12.85 -8.47 3.08
CA ARG A 369 13.24 -9.69 2.37
C ARG A 369 12.18 -10.79 2.42
N ILE A 370 11.50 -10.96 3.56
CA ILE A 370 10.41 -11.90 3.70
C ILE A 370 9.24 -11.45 2.84
N LEU A 371 8.90 -10.17 2.87
CA LEU A 371 7.85 -9.59 2.04
C LEU A 371 8.11 -9.75 0.54
N SER A 372 9.37 -9.94 0.11
CA SER A 372 9.69 -10.19 -1.30
C SER A 372 9.15 -11.53 -1.82
N SER A 373 8.89 -12.49 -0.95
CA SER A 373 8.38 -13.82 -1.25
C SER A 373 6.87 -13.95 -1.03
N SER A 374 6.19 -12.86 -0.67
CA SER A 374 4.75 -12.87 -0.41
C SER A 374 3.88 -13.07 -1.66
N PRO A 375 4.23 -12.55 -2.86
CA PRO A 375 3.39 -12.71 -4.04
C PRO A 375 3.37 -14.14 -4.58
N TYR A 376 2.25 -14.51 -5.15
CA TYR A 376 2.10 -15.76 -5.91
C TYR A 376 2.52 -15.56 -7.37
N PRO A 377 3.04 -16.64 -8.06
CA PRO A 377 3.47 -17.89 -7.46
C PRO A 377 4.80 -17.75 -6.73
N TRP A 378 4.99 -18.50 -5.66
CA TRP A 378 6.26 -18.55 -4.94
C TRP A 378 7.04 -19.82 -5.28
N SER A 379 8.37 -19.71 -5.40
CA SER A 379 9.28 -20.82 -5.62
C SER A 379 10.57 -20.65 -4.84
N THR A 380 11.18 -21.76 -4.44
CA THR A 380 12.46 -21.76 -3.70
C THR A 380 13.65 -21.41 -4.59
N ASP A 381 13.51 -21.64 -5.89
CA ASP A 381 14.49 -21.31 -6.92
C ASP A 381 13.79 -21.00 -8.25
N SER A 382 14.56 -20.63 -9.26
CA SER A 382 14.01 -20.26 -10.58
C SER A 382 13.40 -21.44 -11.36
N THR A 383 13.52 -22.65 -10.87
CA THR A 383 13.12 -23.87 -11.60
C THR A 383 12.02 -24.67 -10.92
N THR A 384 11.87 -24.53 -9.60
CA THR A 384 10.93 -25.31 -8.79
C THR A 384 9.87 -24.39 -8.20
N GLN A 385 8.67 -24.43 -8.80
CA GLN A 385 7.51 -23.76 -8.23
C GLN A 385 7.03 -24.55 -7.01
N VAL A 386 6.86 -23.88 -5.89
CA VAL A 386 6.49 -24.49 -4.61
C VAL A 386 5.03 -24.21 -4.27
N ASN A 387 4.56 -22.96 -4.53
CA ASN A 387 3.20 -22.58 -4.26
C ASN A 387 2.63 -21.65 -5.34
N ASP A 388 1.63 -22.14 -6.06
CA ASP A 388 0.89 -21.43 -7.11
C ASP A 388 -0.62 -21.42 -6.86
N ALA A 389 -1.03 -21.66 -5.59
CA ALA A 389 -2.42 -21.77 -5.24
C ALA A 389 -2.71 -21.27 -3.82
N LEU A 390 -3.90 -20.70 -3.64
CA LEU A 390 -4.49 -20.41 -2.34
C LEU A 390 -5.84 -21.13 -2.27
N THR A 391 -5.92 -22.13 -1.40
CA THR A 391 -7.08 -22.99 -1.20
C THR A 391 -7.32 -23.24 0.28
N ASP A 392 -8.41 -23.90 0.64
CA ASP A 392 -8.70 -24.29 2.02
C ASP A 392 -7.68 -25.27 2.61
N THR A 393 -6.84 -25.89 1.78
CA THR A 393 -5.87 -26.92 2.18
C THR A 393 -4.44 -26.64 1.73
N SER A 394 -4.19 -25.50 1.07
CA SER A 394 -2.82 -25.05 0.77
C SER A 394 -2.11 -24.54 2.02
N GLU A 395 -0.81 -24.28 1.90
CA GLU A 395 -0.02 -23.60 2.93
C GLU A 395 0.58 -22.32 2.33
N PRO A 396 0.03 -21.12 2.71
CA PRO A 396 -1.05 -20.90 3.67
C PRO A 396 -2.41 -21.41 3.17
N ALA A 397 -3.28 -21.76 4.10
CA ALA A 397 -4.68 -22.02 3.79
C ALA A 397 -5.47 -20.70 3.66
N ALA A 398 -6.54 -20.71 2.85
CA ALA A 398 -7.47 -19.59 2.72
C ALA A 398 -8.37 -19.47 3.97
N GLN A 399 -7.71 -19.17 5.11
CA GLN A 399 -8.35 -19.04 6.43
C GLN A 399 -8.80 -17.60 6.66
N MET A 400 -10.08 -17.45 7.05
CA MET A 400 -10.72 -16.17 7.33
C MET A 400 -10.96 -16.02 8.85
N PHE A 401 -11.18 -14.80 9.33
CA PHE A 401 -11.44 -14.53 10.74
C PHE A 401 -12.90 -14.80 11.12
N ASN A 402 -13.81 -14.38 10.28
CA ASN A 402 -15.24 -14.48 10.53
C ASN A 402 -15.83 -15.77 9.93
N LYS A 403 -17.01 -16.13 10.35
CA LYS A 403 -17.78 -17.22 9.76
C LYS A 403 -18.66 -16.67 8.63
N ASN A 404 -18.66 -17.34 7.49
CA ASN A 404 -19.61 -17.07 6.42
C ASN A 404 -21.02 -17.57 6.73
N ALA A 405 -21.93 -17.46 5.78
CA ALA A 405 -23.33 -17.87 5.92
C ALA A 405 -23.50 -19.38 6.23
N GLU A 406 -22.53 -20.19 5.77
CA GLU A 406 -22.49 -21.66 6.00
C GLU A 406 -21.86 -22.02 7.35
N GLY A 407 -21.36 -21.02 8.10
CA GLY A 407 -20.71 -21.21 9.39
C GLY A 407 -19.24 -21.62 9.31
N SER A 408 -18.62 -21.53 8.12
CA SER A 408 -17.20 -21.81 7.86
C SER A 408 -16.34 -20.58 8.04
N THR A 409 -15.10 -20.77 8.53
CA THR A 409 -14.00 -19.81 8.48
C THR A 409 -13.01 -20.10 7.36
N LEU A 410 -13.26 -21.11 6.53
CA LEU A 410 -12.52 -21.36 5.30
C LEU A 410 -13.21 -20.66 4.14
N LEU A 411 -12.44 -20.11 3.21
CA LEU A 411 -12.96 -19.34 2.08
C LEU A 411 -13.92 -20.16 1.20
N GLY A 412 -13.62 -21.46 1.01
CA GLY A 412 -14.41 -22.36 0.16
C GLY A 412 -14.32 -22.05 -1.34
N LYS A 413 -13.38 -21.22 -1.75
CA LYS A 413 -13.21 -20.72 -3.13
C LYS A 413 -11.75 -20.77 -3.52
N ALA A 414 -11.36 -21.80 -4.25
CA ALA A 414 -9.97 -22.04 -4.62
C ALA A 414 -9.47 -21.06 -5.69
N ILE A 415 -8.26 -20.55 -5.52
CA ILE A 415 -7.49 -19.79 -6.49
C ILE A 415 -6.28 -20.66 -6.83
N THR A 416 -6.13 -21.07 -8.09
CA THR A 416 -5.13 -22.08 -8.48
C THR A 416 -4.46 -21.73 -9.80
N ASP A 417 -3.41 -22.48 -10.16
CA ASP A 417 -2.67 -22.26 -11.41
C ASP A 417 -2.18 -20.83 -11.62
N ILE A 418 -1.76 -20.19 -10.55
CA ILE A 418 -1.26 -18.82 -10.61
C ILE A 418 0.08 -18.80 -11.33
N ARG A 419 0.16 -18.03 -12.42
CA ARG A 419 1.35 -17.95 -13.28
C ARG A 419 1.65 -16.54 -13.68
N ILE A 420 2.93 -16.23 -13.83
CA ILE A 420 3.44 -14.97 -14.39
C ILE A 420 4.01 -15.28 -15.76
N ALA A 421 3.56 -14.56 -16.78
CA ALA A 421 4.13 -14.62 -18.12
C ALA A 421 5.38 -13.72 -18.24
N ASP A 422 6.17 -13.92 -19.31
CA ASP A 422 7.39 -13.14 -19.58
C ASP A 422 7.15 -11.61 -19.71
N ASP A 423 5.94 -11.22 -20.09
CA ASP A 423 5.52 -9.82 -20.19
C ASP A 423 5.03 -9.22 -18.84
N GLY A 424 5.10 -10.00 -17.75
CA GLY A 424 4.67 -9.59 -16.42
C GLY A 424 3.17 -9.70 -16.19
N THR A 425 2.38 -10.18 -17.15
CA THR A 425 0.96 -10.46 -16.92
C THR A 425 0.78 -11.70 -16.05
N VAL A 426 -0.30 -11.74 -15.28
CA VAL A 426 -0.66 -12.86 -14.41
C VAL A 426 -1.89 -13.57 -14.95
N SER A 427 -1.93 -14.90 -14.80
CA SER A 427 -3.09 -15.73 -15.07
C SER A 427 -3.35 -16.66 -13.89
N PHE A 428 -4.62 -16.95 -13.60
CA PHE A 428 -5.01 -17.88 -12.56
C PHE A 428 -6.41 -18.47 -12.82
N ASN A 429 -6.72 -19.56 -12.15
CA ASN A 429 -8.04 -20.16 -12.12
C ASN A 429 -8.72 -19.85 -10.80
N PHE A 430 -10.01 -19.52 -10.86
CA PHE A 430 -10.87 -19.32 -9.71
C PHE A 430 -12.00 -20.36 -9.73
N MET A 431 -12.10 -21.20 -8.69
CA MET A 431 -13.11 -22.27 -8.56
C MET A 431 -13.23 -23.20 -9.77
N THR A 432 -12.33 -23.11 -10.75
CA THR A 432 -12.28 -24.09 -11.82
C THR A 432 -11.54 -25.31 -11.28
N ASP A 433 -12.26 -26.39 -11.06
CA ASP A 433 -11.67 -27.64 -10.57
C ASP A 433 -10.55 -28.10 -11.50
N ALA A 434 -9.31 -27.94 -11.08
CA ALA A 434 -8.24 -28.79 -11.61
C ALA A 434 -8.55 -30.28 -11.36
N SER A 435 -9.36 -30.60 -10.31
CA SER A 435 -9.95 -31.88 -10.07
C SER A 435 -11.05 -32.24 -11.07
N ALA A 436 -11.81 -31.29 -11.62
CA ALA A 436 -12.82 -31.60 -12.64
C ALA A 436 -12.16 -32.01 -13.98
N ILE A 437 -10.98 -31.47 -14.32
CA ILE A 437 -10.19 -31.99 -15.44
C ILE A 437 -9.61 -33.35 -15.06
N GLY A 438 -9.11 -33.52 -13.84
CA GLY A 438 -8.66 -34.82 -13.31
C GLY A 438 -9.79 -35.80 -13.13
N ASP A 439 -10.97 -35.38 -12.69
CA ASP A 439 -12.15 -36.26 -12.54
C ASP A 439 -12.91 -36.45 -13.86
N ALA A 440 -12.90 -35.49 -14.77
CA ALA A 440 -13.38 -35.70 -16.13
C ALA A 440 -12.47 -36.69 -16.90
N VAL A 441 -11.15 -36.59 -16.70
CA VAL A 441 -10.20 -37.59 -17.18
C VAL A 441 -10.40 -38.92 -16.43
N ARG A 442 -10.63 -38.93 -15.11
CA ARG A 442 -10.94 -40.13 -14.32
C ARG A 442 -12.32 -40.70 -14.61
N LEU A 443 -13.33 -39.88 -14.97
CA LEU A 443 -14.66 -40.33 -15.35
C LEU A 443 -14.71 -40.84 -16.78
N SER A 444 -13.87 -40.30 -17.69
CA SER A 444 -13.67 -40.86 -19.02
C SER A 444 -12.82 -42.13 -19.01
N ASP A 445 -11.92 -42.30 -18.01
CA ASP A 445 -11.06 -43.49 -17.84
C ASP A 445 -11.72 -44.62 -17.06
N LYS A 446 -12.98 -44.48 -16.61
CA LYS A 446 -13.77 -45.59 -16.06
C LYS A 446 -14.31 -46.55 -17.14
N GLU A 447 -14.11 -46.25 -18.41
CA GLU A 447 -14.17 -47.26 -19.44
C GLU A 447 -12.78 -47.93 -19.62
N THR A 448 -12.54 -48.95 -18.80
CA THR A 448 -11.59 -50.04 -19.02
C THR A 448 -10.47 -49.80 -20.06
N MET A 449 -9.53 -48.94 -19.77
CA MET A 449 -8.21 -49.09 -20.40
C MET A 449 -7.35 -49.98 -19.51
N THR A 450 -7.34 -51.27 -19.80
CA THR A 450 -6.24 -52.16 -19.44
C THR A 450 -5.03 -51.79 -20.29
N ASP A 451 -4.39 -50.65 -19.91
CA ASP A 451 -3.12 -50.25 -20.51
C ASP A 451 -2.01 -51.04 -19.82
N ASP A 452 -1.66 -52.17 -20.36
CA ASP A 452 -0.61 -53.06 -19.87
C ASP A 452 0.80 -52.45 -20.05
N HIS A 453 0.91 -51.10 -20.04
CA HIS A 453 2.16 -50.41 -20.23
C HIS A 453 2.72 -49.90 -18.91
N TRP A 454 4.05 -49.88 -18.85
CA TRP A 454 4.82 -49.35 -17.71
C TRP A 454 5.31 -47.93 -18.02
N TYR A 455 5.29 -47.08 -17.02
CA TYR A 455 5.76 -45.73 -17.13
C TYR A 455 6.72 -45.39 -15.97
N THR A 456 7.66 -44.49 -16.23
CA THR A 456 8.46 -43.83 -15.19
C THR A 456 7.61 -42.84 -14.44
N LEU A 457 8.02 -42.40 -13.25
CA LEU A 457 7.29 -41.40 -12.44
C LEU A 457 7.13 -40.05 -13.15
N ASP A 458 8.02 -39.73 -14.09
CA ASP A 458 7.94 -38.52 -14.93
C ASP A 458 7.06 -38.74 -16.19
N GLY A 459 6.26 -39.83 -16.23
CA GLY A 459 5.26 -40.10 -17.27
C GLY A 459 5.81 -40.67 -18.58
N ARG A 460 7.11 -41.02 -18.69
CA ARG A 460 7.68 -41.61 -19.88
C ARG A 460 7.32 -43.10 -19.98
N ARG A 461 6.69 -43.47 -21.08
CA ARG A 461 6.33 -44.86 -21.39
C ARG A 461 7.57 -45.74 -21.60
N LEU A 462 7.59 -46.88 -20.96
CA LEU A 462 8.61 -47.90 -21.12
C LEU A 462 8.20 -48.93 -22.17
N SER A 463 9.18 -49.56 -22.83
CA SER A 463 8.96 -50.58 -23.84
C SER A 463 8.51 -51.95 -23.28
N GLY A 464 8.44 -52.06 -21.95
CA GLY A 464 8.03 -53.26 -21.24
C GLY A 464 8.21 -53.10 -19.72
N ARG A 465 8.03 -54.18 -18.96
CA ARG A 465 8.25 -54.19 -17.52
C ARG A 465 9.68 -53.74 -17.18
N PRO A 466 9.90 -52.79 -16.30
CA PRO A 466 11.22 -52.33 -15.93
C PRO A 466 12.04 -53.46 -15.31
N THR A 467 13.32 -53.52 -15.64
CA THR A 467 14.29 -54.48 -15.09
C THR A 467 15.14 -53.86 -13.98
N ALA A 468 15.13 -52.57 -13.83
CA ALA A 468 15.85 -51.88 -12.77
C ALA A 468 14.97 -51.75 -11.52
N ARG A 469 15.58 -51.82 -10.37
CA ARG A 469 14.89 -51.58 -9.10
C ARG A 469 14.46 -50.10 -9.02
N GLY A 470 13.17 -49.86 -8.72
CA GLY A 470 12.63 -48.52 -8.65
C GLY A 470 11.11 -48.50 -8.59
N LEU A 471 10.58 -47.27 -8.43
CA LEU A 471 9.14 -47.05 -8.43
C LEU A 471 8.68 -46.66 -9.86
N TYR A 472 7.61 -47.29 -10.32
CA TYR A 472 7.06 -47.13 -11.67
C TYR A 472 5.53 -47.04 -11.61
N ILE A 473 4.90 -46.62 -12.68
CA ILE A 473 3.45 -46.63 -12.83
C ILE A 473 3.04 -47.72 -13.78
N HIS A 474 2.11 -48.58 -13.37
CA HIS A 474 1.51 -49.64 -14.18
C HIS A 474 0.00 -49.69 -13.90
N ASN A 475 -0.82 -49.62 -14.92
CA ASN A 475 -2.28 -49.57 -14.80
C ASN A 475 -2.76 -48.45 -13.87
N GLY A 476 -2.14 -47.26 -13.96
CA GLY A 476 -2.48 -46.09 -13.13
C GLY A 476 -2.09 -46.22 -11.65
N THR A 477 -1.37 -47.27 -11.27
CA THR A 477 -0.95 -47.55 -9.89
C THR A 477 0.56 -47.53 -9.76
N ALA A 478 1.07 -46.93 -8.69
CA ALA A 478 2.50 -46.96 -8.39
C ALA A 478 2.92 -48.35 -7.95
N CYS A 479 3.88 -48.95 -8.65
CA CYS A 479 4.40 -50.29 -8.42
C CYS A 479 5.89 -50.22 -8.11
N LEU A 480 6.31 -50.89 -7.03
CA LEU A 480 7.72 -51.07 -6.71
C LEU A 480 8.26 -52.26 -7.47
N ASN A 481 9.30 -52.08 -8.27
CA ASN A 481 10.05 -53.18 -8.87
C ASN A 481 11.28 -53.47 -8.01
N ASP A 482 11.32 -54.64 -7.37
CA ASP A 482 12.35 -55.02 -6.42
C ASP A 482 13.51 -55.84 -7.04
N ASN A 483 13.48 -56.04 -8.35
CA ASN A 483 14.53 -56.82 -9.05
C ASN A 483 15.75 -55.99 -9.42
#